data_659e64bbd2dc848da8de6dac6a212e99
#
_entry.id   659e64bbd2dc848da8de6dac6a212e99
#
_cell.length_a   1.000
_cell.length_b   1.000
_cell.length_c   1.000
_cell.angle_alpha   90.00
_cell.angle_beta   90.00
_cell.angle_gamma   90.00
#
_symmetry.space_group_name_H-M   'P 1'
#
loop_
_entity.id
_entity.type
_entity.pdbx_description
1 polymer ?
#
loop_
_entity_poly.entity_id
_entity_poly.type
_entity_poly.pdbx_seq_one_letter_code
_entity_poly.pdbx_strand_id
1 'polypeptide(L)'
;MTDPQRLPLVTAPTNRYDSSTVDAKLVNCFAEQGQGRDEYYVYKRPGFAYRSSVPAGTARGLYNWNNNLYSIIDGSIYKDGFLMSAALNNAGVYTFAPCLGATPKLFFKNTTNAYTIDGAGTVTAVTDINYPATTVPGSVYLDGTTYVFDAEANIYGSDAAGNDPTTWDPLNLIVAQIEPTAGVMLAKQLVYILAMKQFYTEAFYDAGNAVGSPLSPVQGSKMNYGCVDARTVKDVGGDLMWVAN
;
A
#
# COMPACT_ATOMS: atom_id res chain seq x y z
N MET A 1 -51.28 30.44 6.84
CA MET A 1 -50.47 29.43 6.16
C MET A 1 -49.51 28.89 7.21
N THR A 2 -49.71 27.65 7.64
CA THR A 2 -48.77 26.99 8.56
C THR A 2 -47.52 26.63 7.78
N ASP A 3 -46.37 27.12 8.24
CA ASP A 3 -45.08 26.77 7.69
C ASP A 3 -44.94 25.22 7.61
N PRO A 4 -44.49 24.65 6.48
CA PRO A 4 -44.33 23.23 6.40
C PRO A 4 -43.25 22.77 7.38
N GLN A 5 -43.68 21.96 8.36
CA GLN A 5 -42.77 21.42 9.37
C GLN A 5 -41.80 20.44 8.68
N ARG A 6 -40.52 20.79 8.64
CA ARG A 6 -39.47 19.92 8.14
C ARG A 6 -39.24 18.80 9.15
N LEU A 7 -39.56 17.57 8.78
CA LEU A 7 -39.17 16.40 9.55
C LEU A 7 -37.70 16.03 9.21
N PRO A 8 -36.79 16.07 10.15
CA PRO A 8 -35.43 15.60 9.88
C PRO A 8 -35.46 14.08 9.67
N LEU A 9 -35.16 13.64 8.45
CA LEU A 9 -35.07 12.22 8.10
C LEU A 9 -33.79 11.56 8.62
N VAL A 10 -32.77 12.35 8.94
CA VAL A 10 -31.47 11.90 9.46
C VAL A 10 -31.04 12.90 10.51
N THR A 11 -30.94 12.46 11.76
CA THR A 11 -30.51 13.31 12.88
C THR A 11 -29.03 13.11 13.26
N ALA A 12 -28.41 12.02 12.78
CA ALA A 12 -26.96 11.78 12.90
C ALA A 12 -26.50 10.71 11.88
N PRO A 13 -25.30 10.86 11.30
CA PRO A 13 -24.74 9.88 10.35
C PRO A 13 -24.23 8.59 11.00
N THR A 14 -24.55 8.31 12.26
CA THR A 14 -24.05 7.17 13.02
C THR A 14 -25.07 6.05 13.09
N ASN A 15 -24.69 4.85 12.58
CA ASN A 15 -25.40 3.62 12.91
C ASN A 15 -25.21 3.32 14.41
N ARG A 16 -26.20 3.62 15.22
CA ARG A 16 -26.25 3.16 16.62
C ARG A 16 -26.82 1.76 16.66
N TYR A 17 -26.01 0.79 17.06
CA TYR A 17 -26.43 -0.61 17.22
C TYR A 17 -27.40 -0.84 18.38
N ASP A 18 -27.52 0.10 19.33
CA ASP A 18 -28.16 -0.11 20.62
C ASP A 18 -29.32 0.86 20.96
N SER A 19 -30.01 1.40 20.01
CA SER A 19 -31.17 2.22 20.36
C SER A 19 -32.46 1.66 19.78
N SER A 20 -33.50 1.62 20.60
CA SER A 20 -34.88 1.37 20.19
C SER A 20 -35.44 2.41 19.21
N THR A 21 -34.68 3.46 18.95
CA THR A 21 -34.89 4.49 17.94
C THR A 21 -33.83 4.31 16.85
N VAL A 22 -34.02 3.32 16.00
CA VAL A 22 -33.16 3.15 14.81
C VAL A 22 -33.59 4.17 13.78
N ASP A 23 -32.79 5.23 13.63
CA ASP A 23 -32.93 6.15 12.53
C ASP A 23 -32.67 5.44 11.20
N ALA A 24 -33.13 6.02 10.11
CA ALA A 24 -33.09 5.42 8.79
C ALA A 24 -31.69 4.90 8.43
N LYS A 25 -31.59 3.61 8.10
CA LYS A 25 -30.35 3.00 7.62
C LYS A 25 -30.02 3.56 6.23
N LEU A 26 -28.85 4.19 6.11
CA LEU A 26 -28.33 4.64 4.82
C LEU A 26 -27.82 3.42 4.02
N VAL A 27 -28.46 3.14 2.88
CA VAL A 27 -28.04 2.08 1.98
C VAL A 27 -27.58 2.70 0.66
N ASN A 28 -26.30 2.52 0.32
CA ASN A 28 -25.67 3.11 -0.87
C ASN A 28 -25.79 4.65 -0.93
N CYS A 29 -25.85 5.29 0.23
CA CYS A 29 -25.91 6.73 0.39
C CYS A 29 -24.95 7.15 1.51
N PHE A 30 -24.56 8.40 1.50
CA PHE A 30 -23.84 9.05 2.60
C PHE A 30 -24.52 10.36 2.94
N ALA A 31 -24.41 10.76 4.21
CA ALA A 31 -24.94 12.03 4.69
C ALA A 31 -23.79 13.00 4.93
N GLU A 32 -23.90 14.19 4.39
CA GLU A 32 -22.98 15.30 4.67
C GLU A 32 -23.70 16.36 5.48
N GLN A 33 -23.00 16.95 6.45
CA GLN A 33 -23.52 18.06 7.21
C GLN A 33 -23.50 19.33 6.36
N GLY A 34 -24.64 19.99 6.25
CA GLY A 34 -24.76 21.29 5.59
C GLY A 34 -24.14 22.43 6.40
N GLN A 35 -24.28 23.64 5.90
CA GLN A 35 -23.79 24.84 6.60
C GLN A 35 -24.58 25.19 7.85
N GLY A 36 -25.82 24.68 7.99
CA GLY A 36 -26.63 24.79 9.20
C GLY A 36 -26.34 23.69 10.21
N ARG A 37 -26.48 23.99 11.50
CA ARG A 37 -26.14 23.08 12.60
C ARG A 37 -26.93 21.77 12.58
N ASP A 38 -28.12 21.76 11.98
CA ASP A 38 -29.04 20.63 11.94
C ASP A 38 -29.43 20.25 10.49
N GLU A 39 -28.66 20.69 9.50
CA GLU A 39 -28.89 20.35 8.10
C GLU A 39 -27.98 19.19 7.69
N TYR A 40 -28.60 18.12 7.17
CA TYR A 40 -27.90 17.02 6.53
C TYR A 40 -28.42 16.79 5.12
N TYR A 41 -27.51 16.66 4.18
CA TYR A 41 -27.81 16.27 2.80
C TYR A 41 -27.48 14.80 2.62
N VAL A 42 -28.42 14.05 2.07
CA VAL A 42 -28.21 12.64 1.72
C VAL A 42 -27.87 12.54 0.25
N TYR A 43 -26.65 12.10 -0.03
CA TYR A 43 -26.18 11.88 -1.39
C TYR A 43 -26.19 10.41 -1.72
N LYS A 44 -26.67 10.08 -2.91
CA LYS A 44 -26.50 8.73 -3.45
C LYS A 44 -25.04 8.50 -3.78
N ARG A 45 -24.49 7.33 -3.40
CA ARG A 45 -23.16 6.94 -3.82
C ARG A 45 -23.06 7.00 -5.37
N PRO A 46 -21.96 7.55 -5.92
CA PRO A 46 -21.73 7.48 -7.36
C PRO A 46 -21.81 6.04 -7.87
N GLY A 47 -22.36 5.87 -9.06
CA GLY A 47 -22.41 4.57 -9.71
C GLY A 47 -20.99 4.09 -10.08
N PHE A 48 -20.85 2.80 -10.34
CA PHE A 48 -19.64 2.25 -10.94
C PHE A 48 -19.75 2.34 -12.46
N ALA A 49 -18.72 2.93 -13.07
CA ALA A 49 -18.55 2.84 -14.51
C ALA A 49 -17.64 1.64 -14.83
N TYR A 50 -18.02 0.87 -15.84
CA TYR A 50 -17.18 -0.18 -16.37
C TYR A 50 -15.96 0.44 -17.06
N ARG A 51 -14.74 0.04 -16.68
CA ARG A 51 -13.50 0.57 -17.25
C ARG A 51 -12.88 -0.38 -18.28
N SER A 52 -12.73 -1.65 -17.92
CA SER A 52 -12.12 -2.66 -18.79
C SER A 52 -12.52 -4.07 -18.36
N SER A 53 -12.44 -5.04 -19.28
CA SER A 53 -12.64 -6.44 -18.95
C SER A 53 -11.30 -7.11 -18.70
N VAL A 54 -11.25 -7.93 -17.67
CA VAL A 54 -10.18 -8.91 -17.43
C VAL A 54 -10.84 -10.27 -17.26
N PRO A 55 -10.13 -11.39 -17.51
CA PRO A 55 -10.66 -12.72 -17.28
C PRO A 55 -11.17 -12.89 -15.85
N ALA A 56 -12.15 -13.76 -15.67
CA ALA A 56 -12.55 -14.18 -14.32
C ALA A 56 -11.41 -14.92 -13.63
N GLY A 57 -11.21 -14.65 -12.35
CA GLY A 57 -10.14 -15.26 -11.56
C GLY A 57 -9.96 -14.57 -10.21
N THR A 58 -8.95 -15.00 -9.47
CA THR A 58 -8.61 -14.42 -8.16
C THR A 58 -7.83 -13.13 -8.35
N ALA A 59 -8.43 -12.00 -7.94
CA ALA A 59 -7.73 -10.72 -7.91
C ALA A 59 -6.62 -10.72 -6.85
N ARG A 60 -5.39 -10.43 -7.25
CA ARG A 60 -4.21 -10.46 -6.40
C ARG A 60 -3.53 -9.12 -6.22
N GLY A 61 -3.83 -8.14 -7.06
CA GLY A 61 -3.28 -6.80 -6.96
C GLY A 61 -3.96 -5.84 -7.91
N LEU A 62 -4.03 -4.58 -7.49
CA LEU A 62 -4.57 -3.48 -8.30
C LEU A 62 -3.76 -2.23 -7.98
N TYR A 63 -3.26 -1.55 -9.01
CA TYR A 63 -2.48 -0.34 -8.85
C TYR A 63 -2.65 0.60 -10.05
N ASN A 64 -2.72 1.91 -9.77
CA ASN A 64 -2.73 2.93 -10.82
C ASN A 64 -1.33 3.53 -10.95
N TRP A 65 -0.69 3.33 -12.10
CA TRP A 65 0.62 3.90 -12.40
C TRP A 65 0.58 4.64 -13.74
N ASN A 66 0.99 5.90 -13.74
CA ASN A 66 1.00 6.77 -14.93
C ASN A 66 -0.35 6.78 -15.67
N ASN A 67 -1.45 6.94 -14.92
CA ASN A 67 -2.83 6.92 -15.42
C ASN A 67 -3.31 5.60 -16.05
N ASN A 68 -2.52 4.54 -15.97
CA ASN A 68 -2.92 3.20 -16.43
C ASN A 68 -3.24 2.33 -15.22
N LEU A 69 -4.29 1.54 -15.33
CA LEU A 69 -4.71 0.61 -14.30
C LEU A 69 -4.03 -0.75 -14.53
N TYR A 70 -3.15 -1.11 -13.60
CA TYR A 70 -2.53 -2.43 -13.57
C TYR A 70 -3.32 -3.34 -12.63
N SER A 71 -3.70 -4.52 -13.13
CA SER A 71 -4.40 -5.54 -12.34
C SER A 71 -3.72 -6.90 -12.49
N ILE A 72 -3.60 -7.61 -11.37
CA ILE A 72 -3.04 -8.97 -11.35
C ILE A 72 -4.16 -9.95 -11.01
N ILE A 73 -4.39 -10.91 -11.89
CA ILE A 73 -5.41 -11.94 -11.78
C ILE A 73 -4.78 -13.29 -12.11
N ASP A 74 -4.86 -14.24 -11.19
CA ASP A 74 -4.37 -15.62 -11.35
C ASP A 74 -2.99 -15.74 -12.00
N GLY A 75 -2.02 -14.92 -11.56
CA GLY A 75 -0.65 -14.97 -12.10
C GLY A 75 -0.46 -14.28 -13.45
N SER A 76 -1.45 -13.50 -13.90
CA SER A 76 -1.36 -12.66 -15.10
C SER A 76 -1.49 -11.20 -14.73
N ILE A 77 -0.65 -10.35 -15.34
CA ILE A 77 -0.74 -8.90 -15.19
C ILE A 77 -1.35 -8.27 -16.44
N TYR A 78 -2.31 -7.38 -16.23
CA TYR A 78 -3.03 -6.64 -17.25
C TYR A 78 -2.82 -5.14 -17.06
N LYS A 79 -2.69 -4.41 -18.16
CA LYS A 79 -2.69 -2.94 -18.21
C LYS A 79 -3.95 -2.50 -18.94
N ASP A 80 -4.82 -1.77 -18.24
CA ASP A 80 -6.14 -1.32 -18.76
C ASP A 80 -6.95 -2.44 -19.45
N GLY A 81 -6.84 -3.68 -18.92
CA GLY A 81 -7.51 -4.86 -19.47
C GLY A 81 -6.72 -5.64 -20.52
N PHE A 82 -5.59 -5.12 -21.01
CA PHE A 82 -4.73 -5.82 -21.96
C PHE A 82 -3.68 -6.65 -21.23
N LEU A 83 -3.54 -7.92 -21.63
CA LEU A 83 -2.56 -8.84 -21.05
C LEU A 83 -1.13 -8.36 -21.36
N MET A 84 -0.31 -8.20 -20.31
CA MET A 84 1.10 -7.88 -20.43
C MET A 84 1.98 -9.13 -20.24
N SER A 85 1.66 -9.96 -19.25
CA SER A 85 2.35 -11.24 -18.98
C SER A 85 1.42 -12.21 -18.25
N ALA A 86 1.56 -13.50 -18.52
CA ALA A 86 0.86 -14.60 -17.84
C ALA A 86 1.83 -15.52 -17.06
N ALA A 87 3.06 -15.05 -16.79
CA ALA A 87 4.12 -15.85 -16.18
C ALA A 87 4.46 -15.44 -14.75
N LEU A 88 3.52 -14.79 -14.05
CA LEU A 88 3.71 -14.42 -12.64
C LEU A 88 3.41 -15.63 -11.73
N ASN A 89 3.98 -15.60 -10.55
CA ASN A 89 3.62 -16.55 -9.49
C ASN A 89 2.15 -16.34 -9.08
N ASN A 90 1.37 -17.41 -9.08
CA ASN A 90 -0.05 -17.36 -8.71
C ASN A 90 -0.29 -17.58 -7.21
N ALA A 91 0.48 -16.93 -6.33
CA ALA A 91 0.34 -17.02 -4.89
C ALA A 91 0.29 -15.65 -4.22
N GLY A 92 -0.51 -15.54 -3.17
CA GLY A 92 -0.57 -14.36 -2.31
C GLY A 92 -1.13 -13.10 -2.99
N VAL A 93 -0.92 -11.97 -2.33
CA VAL A 93 -1.31 -10.64 -2.79
C VAL A 93 -0.07 -9.89 -3.24
N TYR A 94 -0.18 -9.13 -4.31
CA TYR A 94 0.90 -8.30 -4.82
C TYR A 94 0.83 -6.89 -4.23
N THR A 95 2.00 -6.36 -3.89
CA THR A 95 2.21 -4.96 -3.51
C THR A 95 3.08 -4.29 -4.56
N PHE A 96 2.95 -2.97 -4.69
CA PHE A 96 3.55 -2.19 -5.77
C PHE A 96 4.35 -1.01 -5.22
N ALA A 97 5.45 -0.67 -5.91
CA ALA A 97 6.23 0.53 -5.67
C ALA A 97 6.67 1.15 -6.99
N PRO A 98 6.31 2.40 -7.29
CA PRO A 98 6.81 3.09 -8.47
C PRO A 98 8.26 3.51 -8.22
N CYS A 99 9.18 3.09 -9.09
CA CYS A 99 10.60 3.42 -9.07
C CYS A 99 10.86 4.55 -10.08
N LEU A 100 11.37 5.66 -9.57
CA LEU A 100 11.61 6.88 -10.33
C LEU A 100 13.11 6.94 -10.68
N GLY A 101 13.50 6.40 -11.81
CA GLY A 101 14.86 6.49 -12.34
C GLY A 101 14.85 7.17 -13.71
N ALA A 102 15.98 7.14 -14.41
CA ALA A 102 16.07 7.60 -15.80
C ALA A 102 15.09 6.83 -16.72
N THR A 103 14.85 5.56 -16.40
CA THR A 103 13.80 4.73 -17.00
C THR A 103 12.85 4.28 -15.88
N PRO A 104 11.73 4.99 -15.65
CA PRO A 104 10.79 4.64 -14.58
C PRO A 104 10.25 3.23 -14.76
N LYS A 105 10.23 2.47 -13.67
CA LYS A 105 9.69 1.11 -13.61
C LYS A 105 8.66 1.01 -12.50
N LEU A 106 7.66 0.15 -12.65
CA LEU A 106 6.81 -0.26 -11.55
C LEU A 106 7.33 -1.59 -11.01
N PHE A 107 7.86 -1.56 -9.79
CA PHE A 107 8.23 -2.76 -9.05
C PHE A 107 6.98 -3.34 -8.39
N PHE A 108 6.81 -4.65 -8.47
CA PHE A 108 5.71 -5.35 -7.80
C PHE A 108 6.14 -6.74 -7.36
N LYS A 109 5.63 -7.13 -6.21
CA LYS A 109 6.02 -8.40 -5.59
C LYS A 109 4.88 -9.03 -4.80
N ASN A 110 4.95 -10.33 -4.64
CA ASN A 110 4.28 -11.08 -3.57
C ASN A 110 5.30 -11.45 -2.47
N THR A 111 5.02 -12.47 -1.67
CA THR A 111 5.90 -12.87 -0.57
C THR A 111 7.17 -13.62 -1.02
N THR A 112 7.19 -14.18 -2.23
CA THR A 112 8.29 -15.04 -2.71
C THR A 112 8.92 -14.59 -4.03
N ASN A 113 8.22 -13.78 -4.81
CA ASN A 113 8.67 -13.37 -6.13
C ASN A 113 8.50 -11.86 -6.33
N ALA A 114 9.41 -11.28 -7.07
CA ALA A 114 9.33 -9.88 -7.48
C ALA A 114 9.52 -9.74 -8.98
N TYR A 115 8.94 -8.67 -9.51
CA TYR A 115 8.93 -8.34 -10.92
C TYR A 115 9.00 -6.84 -11.10
N THR A 116 9.38 -6.42 -12.30
CA THR A 116 9.29 -5.03 -12.74
C THR A 116 8.53 -4.95 -14.04
N ILE A 117 7.86 -3.84 -14.29
CA ILE A 117 7.32 -3.49 -15.59
C ILE A 117 7.80 -2.09 -15.96
N ASP A 118 8.29 -1.92 -17.18
CA ASP A 118 8.75 -0.65 -17.71
C ASP A 118 7.62 0.13 -18.40
N GLY A 119 7.93 1.34 -18.87
CA GLY A 119 6.96 2.18 -19.60
C GLY A 119 6.48 1.57 -20.92
N ALA A 120 7.28 0.70 -21.54
CA ALA A 120 6.94 -0.04 -22.76
C ALA A 120 6.03 -1.26 -22.48
N GLY A 121 5.91 -1.66 -21.21
CA GLY A 121 5.09 -2.79 -20.79
C GLY A 121 5.84 -4.11 -20.71
N THR A 122 7.17 -4.09 -20.77
CA THR A 122 8.00 -5.29 -20.61
C THR A 122 8.04 -5.71 -19.15
N VAL A 123 7.62 -6.95 -18.87
CA VAL A 123 7.67 -7.53 -17.54
C VAL A 123 8.95 -8.34 -17.38
N THR A 124 9.74 -8.01 -16.36
CA THR A 124 10.99 -8.69 -16.03
C THR A 124 10.94 -9.24 -14.62
N ALA A 125 11.29 -10.53 -14.44
CA ALA A 125 11.41 -11.13 -13.11
C ALA A 125 12.71 -10.66 -12.42
N VAL A 126 12.66 -10.44 -11.11
CA VAL A 126 13.84 -10.22 -10.28
C VAL A 126 14.43 -11.60 -9.96
N THR A 127 15.61 -11.88 -10.48
CA THR A 127 16.30 -13.16 -10.33
C THR A 127 17.66 -13.02 -9.67
N ASP A 128 17.96 -11.83 -9.14
CA ASP A 128 19.20 -11.57 -8.42
C ASP A 128 19.29 -12.47 -7.18
N ILE A 129 20.48 -13.08 -6.98
CA ILE A 129 20.72 -14.00 -5.87
C ILE A 129 20.67 -13.32 -4.49
N ASN A 130 20.88 -11.99 -4.47
CA ASN A 130 20.85 -11.19 -3.26
C ASN A 130 19.43 -10.70 -2.90
N TYR A 131 18.44 -10.94 -3.79
CA TYR A 131 17.04 -10.69 -3.45
C TYR A 131 16.58 -11.70 -2.39
N PRO A 132 15.94 -11.27 -1.27
CA PRO A 132 15.52 -12.19 -0.21
C PRO A 132 14.51 -13.23 -0.72
N ALA A 133 14.69 -14.48 -0.30
CA ALA A 133 13.83 -15.59 -0.72
C ALA A 133 12.37 -15.44 -0.28
N THR A 134 12.15 -14.76 0.85
CA THR A 134 10.82 -14.45 1.37
C THR A 134 10.77 -13.03 1.88
N THR A 135 9.64 -12.36 1.67
CA THR A 135 9.41 -10.98 2.11
C THR A 135 8.00 -10.83 2.66
N VAL A 136 7.79 -9.88 3.57
CA VAL A 136 6.45 -9.47 3.99
C VAL A 136 5.86 -8.47 2.99
N PRO A 137 4.54 -8.19 3.03
CA PRO A 137 3.92 -7.18 2.17
C PRO A 137 4.57 -5.81 2.29
N GLY A 138 4.36 -4.99 1.27
CA GLY A 138 4.97 -3.66 1.15
C GLY A 138 6.31 -3.68 0.45
N SER A 139 6.54 -2.62 -0.29
CA SER A 139 7.81 -2.25 -0.91
C SER A 139 7.85 -0.73 -1.00
N VAL A 140 9.02 -0.16 -0.84
CA VAL A 140 9.21 1.29 -0.80
C VAL A 140 10.33 1.67 -1.75
N TYR A 141 10.10 2.73 -2.52
CA TYR A 141 11.14 3.41 -3.28
C TYR A 141 11.49 4.73 -2.59
N LEU A 142 12.76 4.91 -2.29
CA LEU A 142 13.30 6.13 -1.68
C LEU A 142 14.70 6.39 -2.25
N ASP A 143 14.91 7.60 -2.74
CA ASP A 143 16.19 8.15 -3.20
C ASP A 143 17.05 7.20 -4.08
N GLY A 144 16.39 6.58 -5.07
CA GLY A 144 17.06 5.70 -6.04
C GLY A 144 17.04 4.22 -5.68
N THR A 145 16.73 3.86 -4.44
CA THR A 145 16.75 2.48 -3.95
C THR A 145 15.34 1.95 -3.71
N THR A 146 15.09 0.71 -4.11
CA THR A 146 13.86 -0.02 -3.78
C THR A 146 14.13 -0.91 -2.57
N TYR A 147 13.28 -0.79 -1.56
CA TYR A 147 13.40 -1.54 -0.31
C TYR A 147 12.29 -2.56 -0.15
N VAL A 148 12.65 -3.73 0.39
CA VAL A 148 11.72 -4.78 0.82
C VAL A 148 12.06 -5.23 2.23
N PHE A 149 11.13 -5.90 2.90
CA PHE A 149 11.22 -6.26 4.31
C PHE A 149 10.88 -7.73 4.49
N ASP A 150 11.56 -8.41 5.40
CA ASP A 150 11.27 -9.80 5.73
C ASP A 150 10.64 -9.96 7.13
N ALA A 151 10.32 -11.18 7.49
CA ALA A 151 9.72 -11.51 8.78
C ALA A 151 10.74 -11.42 9.94
N GLU A 152 12.02 -11.53 9.65
CA GLU A 152 13.13 -11.41 10.61
C GLU A 152 13.51 -9.95 10.89
N ALA A 153 12.71 -9.01 10.35
CA ALA A 153 12.91 -7.57 10.48
C ALA A 153 14.16 -7.01 9.78
N ASN A 154 14.59 -7.66 8.70
CA ASN A 154 15.64 -7.16 7.82
C ASN A 154 15.02 -6.32 6.68
N ILE A 155 15.58 -5.15 6.42
CA ILE A 155 15.26 -4.30 5.29
C ILE A 155 16.38 -4.44 4.27
N TYR A 156 16.05 -4.96 3.09
CA TYR A 156 16.96 -5.13 1.96
C TYR A 156 16.74 -4.02 0.96
N GLY A 157 17.81 -3.51 0.38
CA GLY A 157 17.77 -2.50 -0.66
C GLY A 157 18.28 -3.01 -2.01
N SER A 158 17.69 -2.54 -3.09
CA SER A 158 18.23 -2.73 -4.43
C SER A 158 19.52 -1.93 -4.62
N ASP A 159 20.27 -2.25 -5.68
CA ASP A 159 21.44 -1.47 -6.06
C ASP A 159 21.02 -0.04 -6.47
N ALA A 160 21.58 0.95 -5.79
CA ALA A 160 21.33 2.36 -6.06
C ALA A 160 22.04 2.86 -7.33
N ALA A 161 23.12 2.20 -7.77
CA ALA A 161 23.98 2.69 -8.84
C ALA A 161 23.28 2.82 -10.19
N GLY A 162 22.22 2.05 -10.43
CA GLY A 162 21.44 2.09 -11.67
C GLY A 162 19.99 2.51 -11.49
N ASN A 163 19.52 2.76 -10.27
CA ASN A 163 18.08 2.87 -9.96
C ASN A 163 17.29 1.67 -10.51
N ASP A 164 17.93 0.51 -10.61
CA ASP A 164 17.32 -0.67 -11.20
C ASP A 164 16.88 -1.66 -10.11
N PRO A 165 15.58 -1.80 -9.87
CA PRO A 165 15.06 -2.71 -8.85
C PRO A 165 15.18 -4.20 -9.22
N THR A 166 15.88 -4.55 -10.30
CA THR A 166 16.17 -5.94 -10.66
C THR A 166 17.52 -6.43 -10.12
N THR A 167 18.40 -5.52 -9.69
CA THR A 167 19.73 -5.83 -9.09
C THR A 167 19.76 -5.46 -7.61
N TRP A 168 20.36 -6.32 -6.80
CA TRP A 168 20.33 -6.20 -5.33
C TRP A 168 21.74 -6.30 -4.76
N ASP A 169 22.09 -5.37 -3.85
CA ASP A 169 23.40 -5.36 -3.19
C ASP A 169 23.29 -6.11 -1.85
N PRO A 170 24.11 -7.17 -1.63
CA PRO A 170 24.11 -7.91 -0.38
C PRO A 170 24.51 -7.09 0.84
N LEU A 171 25.21 -5.97 0.63
CA LEU A 171 25.61 -5.05 1.69
C LEU A 171 24.51 -4.02 2.01
N ASN A 172 23.55 -3.81 1.11
CA ASN A 172 22.44 -2.90 1.34
C ASN A 172 21.37 -3.55 2.23
N LEU A 173 21.74 -3.83 3.46
CA LEU A 173 20.94 -4.49 4.47
C LEU A 173 21.00 -3.70 5.79
N ILE A 174 19.83 -3.44 6.38
CA ILE A 174 19.70 -2.90 7.73
C ILE A 174 18.60 -3.65 8.49
N VAL A 175 18.79 -3.83 9.78
CA VAL A 175 17.86 -4.57 10.64
C VAL A 175 17.09 -3.60 11.53
N ALA A 176 15.77 -3.75 11.62
CA ALA A 176 14.95 -3.03 12.57
C ALA A 176 15.09 -3.66 13.97
N GLN A 177 16.11 -3.21 14.72
CA GLN A 177 16.67 -3.92 15.88
C GLN A 177 16.03 -3.56 17.22
N ILE A 178 15.25 -2.49 17.32
CA ILE A 178 14.85 -1.97 18.64
C ILE A 178 14.11 -3.02 19.48
N GLU A 179 13.32 -3.87 18.83
CA GLU A 179 12.63 -4.99 19.51
C GLU A 179 12.54 -6.22 18.59
N PRO A 180 12.83 -7.42 19.11
CA PRO A 180 12.86 -8.65 18.32
C PRO A 180 11.45 -9.20 18.05
N THR A 181 10.67 -8.52 17.24
CA THR A 181 9.32 -8.97 16.82
C THR A 181 9.25 -9.08 15.31
N ALA A 182 8.37 -9.97 14.82
CA ALA A 182 8.27 -10.27 13.40
C ALA A 182 7.88 -9.04 12.57
N GLY A 183 8.51 -8.89 11.41
CA GLY A 183 8.14 -7.92 10.39
C GLY A 183 6.76 -8.24 9.81
N VAL A 184 5.95 -7.22 9.58
CA VAL A 184 4.58 -7.34 9.04
C VAL A 184 4.43 -6.58 7.74
N MET A 185 4.93 -5.36 7.67
CA MET A 185 4.82 -4.50 6.49
C MET A 185 5.92 -3.45 6.44
N LEU A 186 6.34 -3.12 5.22
CA LEU A 186 7.15 -1.94 4.94
C LEU A 186 6.29 -0.87 4.27
N ALA A 187 6.24 0.32 4.83
CA ALA A 187 5.47 1.43 4.30
C ALA A 187 6.31 2.70 4.18
N LYS A 188 5.90 3.62 3.32
CA LYS A 188 6.53 4.93 3.16
C LYS A 188 5.59 6.01 3.65
N GLN A 189 6.10 6.94 4.44
CA GLN A 189 5.43 8.19 4.78
C GLN A 189 6.39 9.35 4.53
N LEU A 190 6.07 10.19 3.56
CA LEU A 190 6.92 11.30 3.12
C LEU A 190 8.33 10.81 2.74
N VAL A 191 9.34 11.17 3.53
CA VAL A 191 10.75 10.80 3.34
C VAL A 191 11.20 9.67 4.27
N TYR A 192 10.28 9.09 5.02
CA TYR A 192 10.59 8.03 5.98
C TYR A 192 10.08 6.68 5.49
N ILE A 193 10.83 5.65 5.82
CA ILE A 193 10.42 4.25 5.69
C ILE A 193 9.99 3.77 7.07
N LEU A 194 8.79 3.23 7.17
CA LEU A 194 8.26 2.65 8.40
C LEU A 194 8.35 1.12 8.32
N ALA A 195 9.21 0.54 9.14
CA ALA A 195 9.29 -0.89 9.37
C ALA A 195 8.26 -1.28 10.43
N MET A 196 7.08 -1.72 9.98
CA MET A 196 5.99 -2.12 10.84
C MET A 196 6.16 -3.58 11.24
N LYS A 197 6.35 -3.81 12.54
CA LYS A 197 6.45 -5.12 13.14
C LYS A 197 5.16 -5.48 13.87
N GLN A 198 5.07 -6.67 14.44
CA GLN A 198 3.87 -7.14 15.11
C GLN A 198 3.43 -6.21 16.26
N PHE A 199 4.36 -5.72 17.09
CA PHE A 199 4.05 -4.90 18.28
C PHE A 199 4.65 -3.51 18.25
N TYR A 200 5.57 -3.24 17.33
CA TYR A 200 6.33 -1.99 17.28
C TYR A 200 6.50 -1.52 15.84
N THR A 201 6.68 -0.23 15.68
CA THR A 201 7.04 0.37 14.39
C THR A 201 8.29 1.22 14.58
N GLU A 202 9.25 1.09 13.66
CA GLU A 202 10.49 1.85 13.62
C GLU A 202 10.56 2.67 12.33
N ALA A 203 11.05 3.90 12.42
CA ALA A 203 11.23 4.75 11.25
C ALA A 203 12.70 4.83 10.84
N PHE A 204 12.92 4.84 9.53
CA PHE A 204 14.21 4.99 8.88
C PHE A 204 14.18 6.15 7.89
N TYR A 205 15.32 6.76 7.65
CA TYR A 205 15.52 7.79 6.64
C TYR A 205 16.74 7.46 5.80
N ASP A 206 16.82 8.00 4.60
CA ASP A 206 18.01 7.89 3.78
C ASP A 206 19.06 8.87 4.32
N ALA A 207 20.16 8.31 4.86
CA ALA A 207 21.28 9.07 5.38
C ALA A 207 22.41 9.22 4.34
N GLY A 208 22.27 8.60 3.17
CA GLY A 208 23.28 8.61 2.12
C GLY A 208 24.57 7.90 2.54
N ASN A 209 24.50 6.86 3.36
CA ASN A 209 25.69 6.12 3.78
C ASN A 209 26.40 5.54 2.56
N ALA A 210 27.71 5.77 2.46
CA ALA A 210 28.51 5.32 1.32
C ALA A 210 28.80 3.81 1.33
N VAL A 211 28.63 3.14 2.46
CA VAL A 211 28.87 1.70 2.65
C VAL A 211 27.73 1.10 3.46
N GLY A 212 27.28 -0.06 3.05
CA GLY A 212 26.13 -0.72 3.66
C GLY A 212 24.81 -0.14 3.19
N SER A 213 23.77 -0.26 4.00
CA SER A 213 22.47 0.35 3.67
C SER A 213 22.55 1.87 3.69
N PRO A 214 22.01 2.57 2.69
CA PRO A 214 21.84 4.03 2.73
C PRO A 214 20.99 4.51 3.90
N LEU A 215 20.15 3.62 4.43
CA LEU A 215 19.22 3.94 5.51
C LEU A 215 19.91 4.05 6.87
N SER A 216 19.38 4.93 7.70
CA SER A 216 19.70 5.01 9.14
C SER A 216 18.40 5.10 9.95
N PRO A 217 18.37 4.53 11.17
CA PRO A 217 17.20 4.63 12.03
C PRO A 217 17.04 6.07 12.53
N VAL A 218 15.80 6.54 12.58
CA VAL A 218 15.47 7.82 13.21
C VAL A 218 15.54 7.64 14.73
N GLN A 219 16.41 8.36 15.38
CA GLN A 219 16.60 8.26 16.84
C GLN A 219 15.31 8.59 17.58
N GLY A 220 14.90 7.72 18.50
CA GLY A 220 13.69 7.90 19.29
C GLY A 220 12.36 7.67 18.55
N SER A 221 12.39 7.15 17.33
CA SER A 221 11.19 6.91 16.52
C SER A 221 10.43 5.64 16.87
N LYS A 222 10.87 4.89 17.88
CA LYS A 222 10.12 3.69 18.32
C LYS A 222 8.70 4.05 18.69
N MET A 223 7.76 3.53 17.95
CA MET A 223 6.33 3.57 18.26
C MET A 223 5.92 2.24 18.90
N ASN A 224 5.30 2.31 20.08
CA ASN A 224 4.78 1.13 20.78
C ASN A 224 3.41 0.68 20.20
N TYR A 225 3.29 0.80 18.90
CA TYR A 225 2.14 0.40 18.12
C TYR A 225 2.67 -0.38 16.92
N GLY A 226 2.34 -1.66 16.86
CA GLY A 226 2.67 -2.51 15.73
C GLY A 226 1.57 -2.49 14.68
N CYS A 227 1.59 -3.50 13.81
CA CYS A 227 0.60 -3.66 12.75
C CYS A 227 -0.01 -5.07 12.85
N VAL A 228 -1.34 -5.14 12.94
CA VAL A 228 -2.06 -6.43 13.00
C VAL A 228 -2.01 -7.15 11.66
N ASP A 229 -2.20 -6.43 10.56
CA ASP A 229 -2.25 -6.99 9.22
C ASP A 229 -1.87 -5.92 8.18
N ALA A 230 -0.95 -6.26 7.29
CA ALA A 230 -0.48 -5.38 6.23
C ALA A 230 -1.61 -4.81 5.36
N ARG A 231 -2.73 -5.53 5.19
CA ARG A 231 -3.89 -5.09 4.41
C ARG A 231 -4.61 -3.89 5.02
N THR A 232 -4.40 -3.64 6.31
CA THR A 232 -4.99 -2.50 7.01
C THR A 232 -4.24 -1.19 6.78
N VAL A 233 -2.98 -1.28 6.32
CA VAL A 233 -2.13 -0.10 6.09
C VAL A 233 -2.58 0.62 4.82
N LYS A 234 -2.97 1.87 4.96
CA LYS A 234 -3.42 2.73 3.86
C LYS A 234 -2.87 4.13 4.00
N ASP A 235 -2.47 4.69 2.87
CA ASP A 235 -2.22 6.12 2.74
C ASP A 235 -3.56 6.84 2.52
N VAL A 236 -3.86 7.79 3.36
CA VAL A 236 -5.06 8.63 3.31
C VAL A 236 -4.64 10.09 3.31
N GLY A 237 -4.45 10.63 2.11
CA GLY A 237 -4.07 12.04 1.94
C GLY A 237 -2.68 12.40 2.45
N GLY A 238 -1.73 11.47 2.43
CA GLY A 238 -0.36 11.64 2.92
C GLY A 238 -0.12 11.14 4.34
N ASP A 239 -1.19 10.79 5.06
CA ASP A 239 -1.10 10.17 6.38
C ASP A 239 -1.30 8.64 6.28
N LEU A 240 -0.44 7.88 6.96
CA LEU A 240 -0.61 6.44 7.06
C LEU A 240 -1.60 6.10 8.19
N MET A 241 -2.60 5.30 7.83
CA MET A 241 -3.54 4.72 8.79
C MET A 241 -3.43 3.20 8.78
N TRP A 242 -3.47 2.57 9.95
CA TRP A 242 -3.47 1.12 10.09
C TRP A 242 -4.17 0.67 11.37
N VAL A 243 -4.50 -0.61 11.43
CA VAL A 243 -4.98 -1.22 12.67
C VAL A 243 -3.77 -1.66 13.49
N ALA A 244 -3.58 -1.00 14.61
CA ALA A 244 -2.49 -1.29 15.54
C ALA A 244 -2.82 -2.48 16.45
N ASN A 245 -1.77 -3.12 16.95
CA ASN A 245 -1.84 -4.18 17.95
C ASN A 245 -1.55 -3.61 19.34
#